data_0bb93f1bef76472e116cfe863217a491
#
_entry.id   0bb93f1bef76472e116cfe863217a491
#
_cell.length_a   1.000
_cell.length_b   1.000
_cell.length_c   1.000
_cell.angle_alpha   90.00
_cell.angle_beta   90.00
_cell.angle_gamma   90.00
#
_symmetry.space_group_name_H-M   'P 1'
#
loop_
_entity.id
_entity.type
_entity.pdbx_description
1 polymer ?
#
loop_
_entity_poly.entity_id
_entity_poly.type
_entity_poly.pdbx_seq_one_letter_code
_entity_poly.pdbx_strand_id
1 'polypeptide(L)'
;RRCFDRAGIYGIRLSAHVGDVATTRLPPYFASLIICEDLTAAGFEPGGREFVGNVFRSLRPYGGMAMFPSSREQHEAIAGIVAGSEGLKQARVDWKDGVTRLVREGALPETDDWTHQYGNPGQTVVSKDKLVKAPLGLLWFGGPDHEGVLPRHGHGPSPQVAGGRLFIEGADMLRAVDVYTGRMIWQRELPGLGSYYNTTAHFAGAGE
;
A
#
# COMPACT_ATOMS: atom_id res chain seq x y z
N ARG A 1 11.28 18.37 -14.56
CA ARG A 1 12.08 17.15 -14.80
C ARG A 1 13.58 17.45 -14.72
N ARG A 2 14.15 18.30 -15.57
CA ARG A 2 15.61 18.61 -15.62
C ARG A 2 16.22 19.01 -14.27
N CYS A 3 15.48 19.72 -13.41
CA CYS A 3 15.97 20.11 -12.08
C CYS A 3 16.15 18.89 -11.17
N PHE A 4 15.15 18.01 -11.15
CA PHE A 4 15.17 16.78 -10.34
C PHE A 4 16.16 15.75 -10.87
N ASP A 5 16.33 15.70 -12.19
CA ASP A 5 17.31 14.85 -12.85
C ASP A 5 18.73 15.25 -12.47
N ARG A 6 19.05 16.56 -12.51
CA ARG A 6 20.34 17.09 -12.02
C ARG A 6 20.61 16.80 -10.54
N ALA A 7 19.54 16.73 -9.72
CA ALA A 7 19.65 16.41 -8.31
C ALA A 7 19.75 14.88 -8.04
N GLY A 8 19.72 14.04 -9.07
CA GLY A 8 19.81 12.58 -8.95
C GLY A 8 18.60 11.92 -8.27
N ILE A 9 17.44 12.61 -8.21
CA ILE A 9 16.24 12.11 -7.52
C ILE A 9 15.09 11.74 -8.47
N TYR A 10 15.19 12.14 -9.76
CA TYR A 10 14.17 11.84 -10.74
C TYR A 10 14.20 10.37 -11.14
N GLY A 11 13.02 9.75 -11.21
CA GLY A 11 12.85 8.34 -11.52
C GLY A 11 12.96 7.41 -10.31
N ILE A 12 13.86 7.69 -9.38
CA ILE A 12 14.06 6.88 -8.18
C ILE A 12 13.14 7.31 -7.04
N ARG A 13 13.09 8.62 -6.76
CA ARG A 13 12.34 9.20 -5.65
C ARG A 13 11.20 10.11 -6.07
N LEU A 14 11.24 10.61 -7.28
CA LEU A 14 10.30 11.59 -7.80
C LEU A 14 10.06 11.37 -9.28
N SER A 15 8.80 11.41 -9.67
CA SER A 15 8.36 11.47 -11.07
C SER A 15 7.42 12.66 -11.27
N ALA A 16 7.48 13.27 -12.45
CA ALA A 16 6.59 14.37 -12.82
C ALA A 16 5.80 13.99 -14.07
N HIS A 17 4.49 13.98 -13.94
CA HIS A 17 3.55 13.69 -15.01
C HIS A 17 2.68 14.93 -15.28
N VAL A 18 2.28 15.11 -16.52
CA VAL A 18 1.32 16.15 -16.93
C VAL A 18 -0.01 15.47 -17.19
N GLY A 19 -1.07 15.97 -16.60
CA GLY A 19 -2.42 15.44 -16.73
C GLY A 19 -3.28 15.87 -15.55
N ASP A 20 -4.57 15.63 -15.64
CA ASP A 20 -5.51 15.79 -14.53
C ASP A 20 -5.82 14.42 -13.89
N VAL A 21 -6.35 14.44 -12.67
CA VAL A 21 -6.62 13.23 -11.89
C VAL A 21 -7.81 12.44 -12.46
N ALA A 22 -8.72 13.09 -13.18
CA ALA A 22 -9.86 12.40 -13.77
C ALA A 22 -9.45 11.52 -14.95
N THR A 23 -8.51 12.00 -15.76
CA THR A 23 -8.06 11.29 -16.98
C THR A 23 -6.80 10.46 -16.77
N THR A 24 -5.94 10.85 -15.83
CA THR A 24 -4.72 10.10 -15.52
C THR A 24 -5.07 8.88 -14.67
N ARG A 25 -5.01 7.70 -15.27
CA ARG A 25 -5.24 6.43 -14.56
C ARG A 25 -4.02 6.06 -13.75
N LEU A 26 -3.93 6.62 -12.54
CA LEU A 26 -2.91 6.22 -11.57
C LEU A 26 -3.13 4.75 -11.13
N PRO A 27 -2.04 4.02 -10.80
CA PRO A 27 -2.16 2.66 -10.28
C PRO A 27 -3.07 2.60 -9.04
N PRO A 28 -3.79 1.49 -8.81
CA PRO A 28 -4.55 1.32 -7.59
C PRO A 28 -3.62 1.14 -6.38
N TYR A 29 -4.07 1.60 -5.22
CA TYR A 29 -3.50 1.30 -3.89
C TYR A 29 -2.07 1.77 -3.63
N PHE A 30 -1.46 2.57 -4.50
CA PHE A 30 -0.05 2.93 -4.37
C PHE A 30 0.21 4.12 -3.43
N ALA A 31 -0.79 4.97 -3.19
CA ALA A 31 -0.60 6.23 -2.48
C ALA A 31 -0.92 6.11 -0.99
N SER A 32 0.07 6.38 -0.15
CA SER A 32 -0.14 6.57 1.29
C SER A 32 -0.70 7.95 1.62
N LEU A 33 -0.29 8.96 0.84
CA LEU A 33 -0.75 10.34 0.96
C LEU A 33 -0.87 10.98 -0.42
N ILE A 34 -2.00 11.62 -0.68
CA ILE A 34 -2.22 12.49 -1.83
C ILE A 34 -2.48 13.88 -1.29
N ILE A 35 -1.75 14.87 -1.77
CA ILE A 35 -1.97 16.29 -1.46
C ILE A 35 -2.32 17.00 -2.75
N CYS A 36 -3.39 17.76 -2.71
CA CYS A 36 -3.80 18.67 -3.77
C CYS A 36 -3.80 20.08 -3.20
N GLU A 37 -3.16 21.03 -3.86
CA GLU A 37 -3.12 22.42 -3.44
C GLU A 37 -4.30 23.23 -3.98
N ASP A 38 -4.86 22.81 -5.11
CA ASP A 38 -6.00 23.46 -5.78
C ASP A 38 -6.89 22.40 -6.44
N LEU A 39 -8.08 22.20 -5.86
CA LEU A 39 -9.06 21.24 -6.34
C LEU A 39 -9.54 21.53 -7.77
N THR A 40 -9.73 22.80 -8.10
CA THR A 40 -10.21 23.21 -9.42
C THR A 40 -9.14 22.95 -10.48
N ALA A 41 -7.90 23.36 -10.18
CA ALA A 41 -6.76 23.07 -11.06
C ALA A 41 -6.47 21.59 -11.21
N ALA A 42 -6.81 20.77 -10.22
CA ALA A 42 -6.70 19.32 -10.27
C ALA A 42 -7.85 18.63 -11.05
N GLY A 43 -8.82 19.39 -11.55
CA GLY A 43 -9.94 18.87 -12.32
C GLY A 43 -11.16 18.44 -11.51
N PHE A 44 -11.26 18.87 -10.25
CA PHE A 44 -12.48 18.61 -9.47
C PHE A 44 -13.59 19.60 -9.87
N GLU A 45 -14.73 19.05 -10.24
CA GLU A 45 -15.98 19.79 -10.47
C GLU A 45 -17.05 19.34 -9.46
N PRO A 46 -17.97 20.22 -9.03
CA PRO A 46 -19.11 19.82 -8.23
C PRO A 46 -19.89 18.70 -8.94
N GLY A 47 -20.05 17.55 -8.26
CA GLY A 47 -20.62 16.35 -8.89
C GLY A 47 -19.61 15.41 -9.57
N GLY A 48 -18.32 15.74 -9.59
CA GLY A 48 -17.24 14.99 -10.21
C GLY A 48 -16.93 13.65 -9.54
N ARG A 49 -17.82 12.67 -9.67
CA ARG A 49 -17.67 11.31 -9.10
C ARG A 49 -16.40 10.62 -9.57
N GLU A 50 -15.99 10.89 -10.79
CA GLU A 50 -14.81 10.27 -11.39
C GLU A 50 -13.52 10.72 -10.70
N PHE A 51 -13.40 12.02 -10.39
CA PHE A 51 -12.28 12.55 -9.63
C PHE A 51 -12.14 11.87 -8.27
N VAL A 52 -13.20 11.87 -7.46
CA VAL A 52 -13.21 11.27 -6.12
C VAL A 52 -12.93 9.77 -6.20
N GLY A 53 -13.54 9.08 -7.16
CA GLY A 53 -13.34 7.65 -7.41
C GLY A 53 -11.89 7.30 -7.78
N ASN A 54 -11.26 8.08 -8.66
CA ASN A 54 -9.87 7.87 -9.07
C ASN A 54 -8.88 8.14 -7.94
N VAL A 55 -9.09 9.22 -7.18
CA VAL A 55 -8.30 9.49 -5.98
C VAL A 55 -8.43 8.35 -4.99
N PHE A 56 -9.66 7.96 -4.65
CA PHE A 56 -9.90 6.87 -3.69
C PHE A 56 -9.30 5.54 -4.15
N ARG A 57 -9.41 5.21 -5.44
CA ARG A 57 -8.82 4.00 -6.00
C ARG A 57 -7.31 3.94 -5.82
N SER A 58 -6.65 5.11 -5.92
CA SER A 58 -5.19 5.21 -5.77
C SER A 58 -4.73 5.15 -4.31
N LEU A 59 -5.61 5.47 -3.34
CA LEU A 59 -5.26 5.37 -1.92
C LEU A 59 -5.06 3.91 -1.51
N ARG A 60 -3.96 3.65 -0.80
CA ARG A 60 -3.73 2.32 -0.22
C ARG A 60 -4.76 2.00 0.86
N PRO A 61 -5.17 0.75 1.02
CA PRO A 61 -5.95 0.30 2.18
C PRO A 61 -5.23 0.59 3.51
N TYR A 62 -5.97 0.49 4.60
CA TYR A 62 -5.48 0.72 5.95
C TYR A 62 -4.89 2.13 6.16
N GLY A 63 -5.62 3.15 5.74
CA GLY A 63 -5.36 4.54 6.10
C GLY A 63 -4.61 5.37 5.06
N GLY A 64 -4.62 5.01 3.79
CA GLY A 64 -4.26 5.93 2.72
C GLY A 64 -5.17 7.16 2.76
N MET A 65 -4.59 8.37 2.62
CA MET A 65 -5.29 9.63 2.83
C MET A 65 -5.07 10.59 1.67
N ALA A 66 -6.12 11.27 1.27
CA ALA A 66 -6.03 12.45 0.41
C ALA A 66 -6.46 13.70 1.18
N MET A 67 -5.76 14.80 0.95
CA MET A 67 -5.97 16.10 1.59
C MET A 67 -6.19 17.18 0.53
N PHE A 68 -7.29 17.89 0.63
CA PHE A 68 -7.72 18.94 -0.31
C PHE A 68 -8.04 20.21 0.46
N PRO A 69 -7.34 21.34 0.25
CA PRO A 69 -7.88 22.65 0.61
C PRO A 69 -9.25 22.82 -0.07
N SER A 70 -10.27 23.14 0.67
CA SER A 70 -11.63 23.15 0.14
C SER A 70 -12.52 24.16 0.87
N SER A 71 -13.43 24.78 0.12
CA SER A 71 -14.57 25.46 0.71
C SER A 71 -15.50 24.44 1.37
N ARG A 72 -16.41 24.92 2.20
CA ARG A 72 -17.42 24.07 2.81
C ARG A 72 -18.32 23.40 1.76
N GLU A 73 -18.67 24.13 0.71
CA GLU A 73 -19.48 23.63 -0.40
C GLU A 73 -18.76 22.50 -1.16
N GLN A 74 -17.46 22.66 -1.44
CA GLN A 74 -16.64 21.62 -2.07
C GLN A 74 -16.55 20.38 -1.19
N HIS A 75 -16.38 20.56 0.11
CA HIS A 75 -16.40 19.46 1.07
C HIS A 75 -17.73 18.69 1.06
N GLU A 76 -18.86 19.42 1.14
CA GLU A 76 -20.19 18.82 1.12
C GLU A 76 -20.46 18.07 -0.19
N ALA A 77 -19.96 18.58 -1.33
CA ALA A 77 -20.01 17.87 -2.61
C ALA A 77 -19.24 16.56 -2.58
N ILE A 78 -18.00 16.57 -2.08
CA ILE A 78 -17.18 15.34 -1.92
C ILE A 78 -17.86 14.34 -0.97
N ALA A 79 -18.34 14.80 0.17
CA ALA A 79 -19.03 13.96 1.15
C ALA A 79 -20.31 13.33 0.57
N GLY A 80 -21.09 14.10 -0.21
CA GLY A 80 -22.26 13.62 -0.92
C GLY A 80 -21.94 12.54 -1.96
N ILE A 81 -20.84 12.71 -2.71
CA ILE A 81 -20.34 11.70 -3.67
C ILE A 81 -19.99 10.41 -2.94
N VAL A 82 -19.25 10.51 -1.83
CA VAL A 82 -18.85 9.35 -1.04
C VAL A 82 -20.06 8.62 -0.48
N ALA A 83 -21.01 9.34 0.14
CA ALA A 83 -22.21 8.75 0.71
C ALA A 83 -23.10 8.06 -0.35
N GLY A 84 -23.13 8.59 -1.57
CA GLY A 84 -23.94 8.06 -2.66
C GLY A 84 -23.26 7.01 -3.54
N SER A 85 -22.06 6.53 -3.18
CA SER A 85 -21.27 5.62 -4.02
C SER A 85 -20.98 4.31 -3.33
N GLU A 86 -21.54 3.20 -3.83
CA GLU A 86 -21.28 1.83 -3.31
C GLU A 86 -19.78 1.48 -3.29
N GLY A 87 -19.02 1.90 -4.31
CA GLY A 87 -17.58 1.65 -4.40
C GLY A 87 -16.72 2.44 -3.39
N LEU A 88 -17.33 3.36 -2.64
CA LEU A 88 -16.64 4.22 -1.67
C LEU A 88 -17.05 3.93 -0.22
N LYS A 89 -17.66 2.78 0.07
CA LYS A 89 -18.12 2.42 1.43
C LYS A 89 -17.02 2.40 2.49
N GLN A 90 -15.77 2.23 2.09
CA GLN A 90 -14.61 2.27 2.99
C GLN A 90 -13.98 3.66 3.08
N ALA A 91 -14.58 4.66 2.46
CA ALA A 91 -14.13 6.04 2.54
C ALA A 91 -14.69 6.71 3.79
N ARG A 92 -13.81 7.31 4.58
CA ARG A 92 -14.18 8.29 5.60
C ARG A 92 -13.80 9.67 5.09
N VAL A 93 -14.72 10.60 5.22
CA VAL A 93 -14.51 12.01 4.85
C VAL A 93 -14.69 12.87 6.09
N ASP A 94 -13.75 13.75 6.35
CA ASP A 94 -13.87 14.78 7.38
C ASP A 94 -13.34 16.12 6.89
N TRP A 95 -13.75 17.20 7.54
CA TRP A 95 -13.34 18.56 7.21
C TRP A 95 -12.85 19.28 8.46
N LYS A 96 -11.66 19.81 8.37
CA LYS A 96 -11.07 20.59 9.46
C LYS A 96 -10.17 21.67 8.90
N ASP A 97 -10.29 22.88 9.43
CA ASP A 97 -9.43 24.03 9.13
C ASP A 97 -9.32 24.35 7.62
N GLY A 98 -10.45 24.23 6.89
CA GLY A 98 -10.48 24.46 5.44
C GLY A 98 -9.91 23.33 4.59
N VAL A 99 -9.69 22.13 5.18
CA VAL A 99 -9.14 20.96 4.48
C VAL A 99 -10.12 19.81 4.57
N THR A 100 -10.53 19.27 3.42
CA THR A 100 -11.20 17.97 3.32
C THR A 100 -10.17 16.85 3.34
N ARG A 101 -10.37 15.86 4.20
CA ARG A 101 -9.59 14.62 4.24
C ARG A 101 -10.47 13.46 3.79
N LEU A 102 -10.01 12.73 2.78
CA LEU A 102 -10.61 11.49 2.30
C LEU A 102 -9.67 10.34 2.70
N VAL A 103 -10.14 9.46 3.54
CA VAL A 103 -9.34 8.35 4.08
C VAL A 103 -9.92 7.02 3.62
N ARG A 104 -9.07 6.11 3.16
CA ARG A 104 -9.45 4.73 2.88
C ARG A 104 -9.21 3.87 4.12
N GLU A 105 -10.28 3.39 4.73
CA GLU A 105 -10.23 2.62 5.98
C GLU A 105 -10.28 1.11 5.72
N GLY A 106 -9.58 0.36 6.57
CA GLY A 106 -9.65 -1.09 6.62
C GLY A 106 -9.08 -1.83 5.41
N ALA A 107 -9.36 -3.13 5.36
CA ALA A 107 -8.98 -4.02 4.29
C ALA A 107 -9.78 -3.78 3.00
N LEU A 108 -9.25 -4.20 1.86
CA LEU A 108 -10.08 -4.31 0.66
C LEU A 108 -11.19 -5.34 0.90
N PRO A 109 -12.43 -5.06 0.44
CA PRO A 109 -13.47 -6.09 0.44
C PRO A 109 -13.00 -7.34 -0.30
N GLU A 110 -13.40 -8.50 0.19
CA GLU A 110 -13.11 -9.80 -0.42
C GLU A 110 -11.61 -10.18 -0.46
N THR A 111 -10.76 -9.52 0.35
CA THR A 111 -9.38 -9.97 0.63
C THR A 111 -9.33 -10.80 1.89
N ASP A 112 -8.25 -11.58 2.02
CA ASP A 112 -7.99 -12.42 3.19
C ASP A 112 -6.55 -12.21 3.67
N ASP A 113 -6.33 -12.35 4.97
CA ASP A 113 -5.01 -12.35 5.58
C ASP A 113 -4.40 -13.77 5.51
N TRP A 114 -3.07 -13.87 5.58
CA TRP A 114 -2.33 -15.12 5.65
C TRP A 114 -1.52 -15.14 6.96
N THR A 115 -2.22 -15.43 8.07
CA THR A 115 -1.70 -15.21 9.42
C THR A 115 -0.90 -16.39 10.01
N HIS A 116 -0.87 -17.52 9.34
CA HIS A 116 -0.19 -18.74 9.76
C HIS A 116 0.59 -19.34 8.59
N GLN A 117 1.48 -20.26 8.88
CA GLN A 117 2.32 -20.93 7.88
C GLN A 117 1.51 -21.46 6.69
N TYR A 118 0.34 -22.00 6.94
CA TYR A 118 -0.57 -22.56 5.94
C TYR A 118 -1.90 -21.79 5.89
N GLY A 119 -1.84 -20.45 5.99
CA GLY A 119 -2.93 -19.53 5.76
C GLY A 119 -3.65 -19.05 7.00
N ASN A 120 -4.21 -19.95 7.78
CA ASN A 120 -5.08 -19.63 8.91
C ASN A 120 -4.85 -20.63 10.08
N PRO A 121 -5.49 -20.40 11.26
CA PRO A 121 -5.34 -21.32 12.40
C PRO A 121 -5.70 -22.78 12.11
N GLY A 122 -6.58 -23.02 11.16
CA GLY A 122 -6.97 -24.36 10.72
C GLY A 122 -6.00 -25.03 9.76
N GLN A 123 -4.92 -24.35 9.36
CA GLN A 123 -3.90 -24.85 8.43
C GLN A 123 -4.50 -25.36 7.11
N THR A 124 -5.50 -24.66 6.58
CA THR A 124 -6.31 -25.14 5.45
C THR A 124 -5.60 -25.03 4.10
N VAL A 125 -4.50 -24.27 4.01
CA VAL A 125 -3.75 -23.97 2.77
C VAL A 125 -4.61 -23.26 1.71
N VAL A 126 -5.74 -22.73 2.11
CA VAL A 126 -6.69 -22.06 1.22
C VAL A 126 -6.94 -20.65 1.71
N SER A 127 -6.71 -19.65 0.84
CA SER A 127 -7.13 -18.27 1.04
C SER A 127 -8.60 -18.09 0.64
N LYS A 128 -9.29 -17.22 1.36
CA LYS A 128 -10.63 -16.74 1.01
C LYS A 128 -10.59 -15.49 0.14
N ASP A 129 -9.39 -15.03 -0.25
CA ASP A 129 -9.22 -13.91 -1.15
C ASP A 129 -9.88 -14.19 -2.50
N LYS A 130 -10.66 -13.24 -3.00
CA LYS A 130 -11.36 -13.33 -4.27
C LYS A 130 -10.87 -12.33 -5.31
N LEU A 131 -9.94 -11.44 -4.93
CA LEU A 131 -9.41 -10.42 -5.81
C LEU A 131 -8.24 -10.94 -6.65
N VAL A 132 -7.42 -11.83 -6.09
CA VAL A 132 -6.28 -12.42 -6.79
C VAL A 132 -6.78 -13.50 -7.74
N LYS A 133 -6.68 -13.24 -9.05
CA LYS A 133 -7.10 -14.15 -10.12
C LYS A 133 -6.29 -13.92 -11.38
N ALA A 134 -6.22 -14.93 -12.22
CA ALA A 134 -5.53 -14.82 -13.50
C ALA A 134 -6.28 -13.89 -14.49
N PRO A 135 -5.56 -13.15 -15.37
CA PRO A 135 -4.10 -13.08 -15.43
C PRO A 135 -3.52 -12.27 -14.26
N LEU A 136 -2.41 -12.76 -13.67
CA LEU A 136 -1.74 -12.07 -12.58
C LEU A 136 -1.01 -10.84 -13.08
N GLY A 137 -1.01 -9.77 -12.29
CA GLY A 137 -0.26 -8.54 -12.51
C GLY A 137 0.68 -8.22 -11.36
N LEU A 138 1.62 -7.30 -11.60
CA LEU A 138 2.47 -6.74 -10.58
C LEU A 138 1.77 -5.54 -9.93
N LEU A 139 1.62 -5.57 -8.60
CA LEU A 139 1.05 -4.44 -7.87
C LEU A 139 2.12 -3.37 -7.61
N TRP A 140 3.34 -3.79 -7.25
CA TRP A 140 4.49 -2.91 -7.05
C TRP A 140 5.78 -3.64 -7.42
N PHE A 141 6.85 -2.87 -7.59
CA PHE A 141 8.19 -3.34 -7.90
C PHE A 141 9.23 -2.64 -6.99
N GLY A 142 10.27 -3.36 -6.60
CA GLY A 142 11.26 -2.90 -5.62
C GLY A 142 10.88 -3.33 -4.20
N GLY A 143 11.07 -2.45 -3.24
CA GLY A 143 10.90 -2.75 -1.82
C GLY A 143 12.25 -3.02 -1.15
N PRO A 144 12.28 -3.57 0.07
CA PRO A 144 13.53 -3.95 0.72
C PRO A 144 14.22 -5.06 -0.07
N ASP A 145 15.55 -5.03 -0.03
CA ASP A 145 16.39 -6.09 -0.59
C ASP A 145 16.14 -7.44 0.11
N HIS A 146 16.76 -8.49 -0.41
CA HIS A 146 16.70 -9.83 0.14
C HIS A 146 17.73 -10.09 1.23
N GLU A 147 18.61 -9.11 1.51
CA GLU A 147 19.64 -9.26 2.53
C GLU A 147 19.03 -9.47 3.91
N GLY A 148 19.56 -10.39 4.66
CA GLY A 148 19.06 -10.76 5.97
C GLY A 148 17.75 -11.56 5.98
N VAL A 149 17.16 -11.88 4.82
CA VAL A 149 15.99 -12.76 4.74
C VAL A 149 16.45 -14.22 4.79
N LEU A 150 15.84 -15.01 5.68
CA LEU A 150 16.16 -16.43 5.79
C LEU A 150 15.80 -17.18 4.51
N PRO A 151 16.67 -18.08 4.02
CA PRO A 151 16.40 -18.85 2.82
C PRO A 151 15.20 -19.79 3.03
N ARG A 152 14.36 -19.91 2.04
CA ARG A 152 13.16 -20.77 2.08
C ARG A 152 13.43 -22.21 1.73
N HIS A 153 14.58 -22.53 1.16
CA HIS A 153 14.97 -23.92 0.91
C HIS A 153 15.17 -24.64 2.23
N GLY A 154 14.47 -25.74 2.43
CA GLY A 154 14.60 -26.55 3.63
C GLY A 154 13.83 -26.04 4.84
N HIS A 155 12.64 -25.45 4.65
CA HIS A 155 11.68 -25.11 5.70
C HIS A 155 11.90 -23.78 6.45
N GLY A 156 12.46 -22.78 5.80
CA GLY A 156 12.46 -21.42 6.36
C GLY A 156 11.04 -20.90 6.67
N PRO A 157 10.89 -19.96 7.59
CA PRO A 157 9.59 -19.42 7.98
C PRO A 157 8.87 -18.81 6.80
N SER A 158 7.59 -19.13 6.64
CA SER A 158 6.76 -18.46 5.63
C SER A 158 6.46 -17.03 6.06
N PRO A 159 6.59 -16.04 5.17
CA PRO A 159 6.10 -14.70 5.45
C PRO A 159 4.61 -14.73 5.79
N GLN A 160 4.21 -13.89 6.73
CA GLN A 160 2.84 -13.81 7.22
C GLN A 160 2.23 -12.47 6.84
N VAL A 161 0.95 -12.46 6.55
CA VAL A 161 0.21 -11.24 6.19
C VAL A 161 -0.90 -11.00 7.18
N ALA A 162 -0.92 -9.82 7.78
CA ALA A 162 -2.01 -9.38 8.64
C ALA A 162 -2.17 -7.85 8.59
N GLY A 163 -3.39 -7.39 8.43
CA GLY A 163 -3.72 -5.96 8.48
C GLY A 163 -2.93 -5.11 7.46
N GLY A 164 -2.74 -5.62 6.25
CA GLY A 164 -2.01 -4.93 5.18
C GLY A 164 -0.49 -4.91 5.35
N ARG A 165 0.06 -5.73 6.26
CA ARG A 165 1.49 -5.85 6.51
C ARG A 165 1.96 -7.26 6.18
N LEU A 166 3.08 -7.34 5.48
CA LEU A 166 3.84 -8.56 5.26
C LEU A 166 4.96 -8.61 6.30
N PHE A 167 4.95 -9.61 7.17
CA PHE A 167 5.97 -9.85 8.17
C PHE A 167 6.98 -10.87 7.63
N ILE A 168 8.25 -10.49 7.66
CA ILE A 168 9.35 -11.29 7.14
C ILE A 168 10.36 -11.49 8.27
N GLU A 169 10.61 -12.73 8.61
CA GLU A 169 11.65 -13.13 9.53
C GLU A 169 12.99 -13.26 8.79
N GLY A 170 14.03 -12.73 9.39
CA GLY A 170 15.41 -12.87 8.93
C GLY A 170 16.32 -13.35 10.04
N ALA A 171 17.61 -13.48 9.75
CA ALA A 171 18.61 -13.74 10.76
C ALA A 171 18.70 -12.55 11.71
N ASP A 172 18.46 -12.78 13.02
CA ASP A 172 18.46 -11.77 14.07
C ASP A 172 17.54 -10.56 13.83
N MET A 173 16.55 -10.69 12.93
CA MET A 173 15.66 -9.58 12.62
C MET A 173 14.25 -10.01 12.24
N LEU A 174 13.31 -9.10 12.50
CA LEU A 174 11.95 -9.13 11.98
C LEU A 174 11.65 -7.79 11.29
N ARG A 175 11.04 -7.85 10.11
CA ARG A 175 10.59 -6.65 9.39
C ARG A 175 9.12 -6.72 9.00
N ALA A 176 8.49 -5.56 8.90
CA ALA A 176 7.17 -5.40 8.33
C ALA A 176 7.22 -4.52 7.09
N VAL A 177 6.60 -5.00 6.02
CA VAL A 177 6.50 -4.34 4.72
C VAL A 177 5.03 -4.12 4.40
N ASP A 178 4.70 -2.97 3.82
CA ASP A 178 3.36 -2.68 3.33
C ASP A 178 3.07 -3.56 2.09
N VAL A 179 2.02 -4.38 2.13
CA VAL A 179 1.71 -5.32 1.04
C VAL A 179 1.27 -4.63 -0.25
N TYR A 180 0.80 -3.38 -0.18
CA TYR A 180 0.27 -2.65 -1.34
C TYR A 180 1.33 -1.81 -2.05
N THR A 181 2.41 -1.43 -1.34
CA THR A 181 3.42 -0.51 -1.85
C THR A 181 4.85 -1.05 -1.81
N GLY A 182 5.08 -2.17 -1.15
CA GLY A 182 6.42 -2.73 -0.92
C GLY A 182 7.28 -1.92 0.05
N ARG A 183 6.76 -0.83 0.62
CA ARG A 183 7.51 0.05 1.50
C ARG A 183 7.80 -0.62 2.83
N MET A 184 9.06 -0.59 3.28
CA MET A 184 9.40 -0.99 4.64
C MET A 184 8.72 -0.07 5.65
N ILE A 185 7.90 -0.65 6.55
CA ILE A 185 7.23 0.08 7.63
C ILE A 185 8.15 0.18 8.83
N TRP A 186 8.74 -0.93 9.23
CA TRP A 186 9.75 -1.01 10.29
C TRP A 186 10.60 -2.28 10.15
N GLN A 187 11.76 -2.25 10.78
CA GLN A 187 12.63 -3.39 11.03
C GLN A 187 13.10 -3.33 12.47
N ARG A 188 13.22 -4.49 13.10
CA ARG A 188 13.72 -4.67 14.46
C ARG A 188 14.81 -5.72 14.49
N GLU A 189 15.88 -5.43 15.21
CA GLU A 189 16.88 -6.41 15.59
C GLU A 189 16.33 -7.25 16.74
N LEU A 190 16.36 -8.55 16.59
CA LEU A 190 15.90 -9.54 17.56
C LEU A 190 16.95 -10.66 17.64
N PRO A 191 18.01 -10.49 18.46
CA PRO A 191 19.11 -11.43 18.56
C PRO A 191 18.65 -12.86 18.84
N GLY A 192 19.11 -13.82 18.07
CA GLY A 192 18.73 -15.22 18.16
C GLY A 192 17.51 -15.61 17.34
N LEU A 193 16.74 -14.64 16.80
CA LEU A 193 15.62 -14.95 15.91
C LEU A 193 16.16 -15.63 14.64
N GLY A 194 15.47 -16.70 14.20
CA GLY A 194 15.87 -17.43 13.00
C GLY A 194 17.13 -18.30 13.16
N SER A 195 17.75 -18.36 14.35
CA SER A 195 18.98 -19.11 14.60
C SER A 195 18.88 -20.59 14.23
N TYR A 196 17.72 -21.18 14.35
CA TYR A 196 17.47 -22.55 13.91
C TYR A 196 17.73 -22.74 12.41
N TYR A 197 17.41 -21.75 11.61
CA TYR A 197 17.55 -21.80 10.16
C TYR A 197 18.97 -21.42 9.68
N ASN A 198 19.73 -20.69 10.48
CA ASN A 198 21.11 -20.29 10.17
C ASN A 198 22.08 -21.48 10.11
N THR A 199 21.70 -22.62 10.69
CA THR A 199 22.53 -23.85 10.74
C THR A 199 22.16 -24.86 9.67
N THR A 200 21.18 -24.58 8.83
CA THR A 200 20.80 -25.50 7.75
C THR A 200 21.80 -25.49 6.61
N ALA A 201 22.00 -26.64 5.95
CA ALA A 201 22.98 -26.82 4.88
C ALA A 201 22.85 -25.87 3.68
N HIS A 202 21.71 -25.16 3.57
CA HIS A 202 21.45 -24.18 2.52
C HIS A 202 21.90 -22.76 2.88
N PHE A 203 22.27 -22.51 4.14
CA PHE A 203 22.79 -21.22 4.59
C PHE A 203 24.32 -21.18 4.61
N ALA A 204 24.97 -22.31 4.73
CA ALA A 204 26.43 -22.42 4.87
C ALA A 204 27.24 -21.99 3.63
N GLY A 205 26.57 -21.57 2.56
CA GLY A 205 27.22 -21.08 1.34
C GLY A 205 26.98 -19.60 1.00
N ALA A 206 26.27 -18.86 1.83
CA ALA A 206 25.91 -17.45 1.55
C ALA A 206 26.79 -16.45 2.32
N GLY A 207 27.82 -16.90 3.01
CA GLY A 207 28.69 -16.08 3.87
C GLY A 207 30.17 -16.26 3.66
N GLU A 208 30.64 -16.70 2.48
CA GLU A 208 32.05 -16.64 2.08
C GLU A 208 32.22 -15.80 0.83
#